data_40de37a686382a8043d4c660f89c58d6
#
_entry.id   40de37a686382a8043d4c660f89c58d6
#
_cell.length_a   1.000
_cell.length_b   1.000
_cell.length_c   1.000
_cell.angle_alpha   90.00
_cell.angle_beta   90.00
_cell.angle_gamma   90.00
#
_symmetry.space_group_name_H-M   'P 1'
#
loop_
_entity.id
_entity.type
_entity.pdbx_description
1 polymer ?
#
loop_
_entity_poly.entity_id
_entity_poly.type
_entity_poly.pdbx_seq_one_letter_code
_entity_poly.pdbx_strand_id
1 'polypeptide(L)' 'SKYFKKRTNKTYITFLNELRIEEACKLLQGNNEITIAEIAEMTGFQNISNFNRTFKQLIEKTPKEYKNQFN' A
#
# COMPACT_ATOMS: atom_id res chain seq x y z
N SER A 1 -11.24 5.57 4.99
CA SER A 1 -10.77 5.51 3.61
C SER A 1 -11.68 4.63 2.76
N LYS A 2 -11.86 5.01 1.53
CA LYS A 2 -12.70 4.21 0.64
C LYS A 2 -12.03 2.93 0.15
N TYR A 3 -10.75 2.79 0.42
CA TYR A 3 -10.04 1.58 0.04
C TYR A 3 -10.22 0.45 1.04
N PHE A 4 -10.69 0.73 2.23
CA PHE A 4 -10.69 -0.24 3.30
C PHE A 4 -12.08 -0.37 3.89
N LYS A 5 -12.44 -1.60 4.23
CA LYS A 5 -13.67 -1.83 4.94
C LYS A 5 -13.48 -1.49 6.41
N LYS A 6 -14.49 -0.91 7.01
CA LYS A 6 -14.46 -0.67 8.43
C LYS A 6 -14.46 -1.99 9.19
N ARG A 7 -13.62 -2.07 10.19
CA ARG A 7 -13.54 -3.26 11.04
C ARG A 7 -13.59 -2.84 12.49
N THR A 8 -14.33 -3.60 13.27
CA THR A 8 -14.47 -3.28 14.68
C THR A 8 -13.37 -3.87 15.54
N ASN A 9 -12.71 -4.93 15.06
CA ASN A 9 -11.71 -5.65 15.84
C ASN A 9 -10.33 -5.62 15.21
N LYS A 10 -9.98 -4.55 14.54
CA LYS A 10 -8.64 -4.48 13.95
C LYS A 10 -7.60 -4.19 15.04
N THR A 11 -6.47 -4.84 14.90
CA THR A 11 -5.35 -4.58 15.79
C THR A 11 -4.69 -3.27 15.42
N TYR A 12 -3.82 -2.77 16.31
CA TYR A 12 -3.05 -1.57 16.03
C TYR A 12 -2.20 -1.76 14.75
N ILE A 13 -1.58 -2.93 14.64
CA ILE A 13 -0.72 -3.21 13.47
C ILE A 13 -1.54 -3.20 12.19
N THR A 14 -2.73 -3.80 12.21
CA THR A 14 -3.59 -3.80 11.04
C THR A 14 -3.98 -2.38 10.65
N PHE A 15 -4.36 -1.58 11.62
CA PHE A 15 -4.72 -0.19 11.39
C PHE A 15 -3.55 0.59 10.80
N LEU A 16 -2.36 0.40 11.35
CA LEU A 16 -1.17 1.07 10.87
C LEU A 16 -0.85 0.66 9.43
N ASN A 17 -0.97 -0.63 9.13
CA ASN A 17 -0.74 -1.11 7.77
C ASN A 17 -1.72 -0.50 6.78
N GLU A 18 -2.97 -0.33 7.19
CA GLU A 18 -3.96 0.30 6.32
C GLU A 18 -3.55 1.73 5.99
N LEU A 19 -3.07 2.47 6.97
CA LEU A 19 -2.61 3.84 6.75
C LEU A 19 -1.40 3.87 5.82
N ARG A 20 -0.47 2.94 6.02
CA ARG A 20 0.72 2.85 5.17
C ARG A 20 0.35 2.53 3.72
N ILE A 21 -0.57 1.60 3.52
CA ILE A 21 -0.98 1.22 2.17
C ILE A 21 -1.77 2.35 1.51
N GLU A 22 -2.57 3.06 2.28
CA GLU A 22 -3.29 4.22 1.73
C GLU A 22 -2.31 5.26 1.20
N GLU A 23 -1.26 5.52 1.95
CA GLU A 23 -0.23 6.45 1.50
C GLU A 23 0.50 5.91 0.26
N ALA A 24 0.77 4.61 0.24
CA ALA A 24 1.39 3.99 -0.92
C ALA A 24 0.54 4.16 -2.18
N CYS A 25 -0.76 4.02 -2.05
CA CYS A 25 -1.67 4.21 -3.18
C CYS A 25 -1.56 5.62 -3.73
N LYS A 26 -1.49 6.61 -2.86
CA LYS A 26 -1.35 7.99 -3.29
C LYS A 26 -0.04 8.21 -4.05
N LEU A 27 1.04 7.62 -3.55
CA LEU A 27 2.34 7.75 -4.21
C LEU A 27 2.33 7.07 -5.57
N LEU A 28 1.69 5.92 -5.67
CA LEU A 28 1.62 5.20 -6.94
C LEU A 28 0.79 5.94 -7.98
N GLN A 29 -0.21 6.68 -7.54
CA GLN A 29 -1.04 7.45 -8.46
C GLN A 29 -0.35 8.71 -8.94
N GLY A 30 0.49 9.30 -8.11
CA GLY A 30 0.96 10.65 -8.35
C GLY A 30 2.36 10.78 -8.93
N ASN A 31 3.17 9.72 -8.94
CA ASN A 31 4.55 9.88 -9.33
C ASN A 31 5.11 8.61 -9.95
N ASN A 32 5.37 8.67 -11.25
CA ASN A 32 5.87 7.51 -11.99
C ASN A 32 7.38 7.29 -11.81
N GLU A 33 8.08 8.24 -11.21
CA GLU A 33 9.53 8.14 -11.08
C GLU A 33 9.96 7.41 -9.82
N ILE A 34 9.05 7.27 -8.86
CA ILE A 34 9.37 6.56 -7.63
C ILE A 34 9.18 5.08 -7.86
N THR A 35 10.18 4.29 -7.49
CA THR A 35 10.08 2.84 -7.63
C THR A 35 9.20 2.26 -6.54
N ILE A 36 8.70 1.04 -6.78
CA ILE A 36 7.90 0.36 -5.79
C ILE A 36 8.71 0.10 -4.52
N ALA A 37 9.99 -0.23 -4.66
CA ALA A 37 10.86 -0.43 -3.49
C ALA A 37 10.98 0.85 -2.68
N GLU A 38 11.10 2.00 -3.34
CA GLU A 38 11.18 3.27 -2.64
C GLU A 38 9.88 3.58 -1.92
N ILE A 39 8.75 3.28 -2.54
CA ILE A 39 7.45 3.50 -1.90
C ILE A 39 7.31 2.64 -0.66
N ALA A 40 7.76 1.38 -0.72
CA ALA A 40 7.72 0.50 0.44
C ALA A 40 8.51 1.11 1.60
N GLU A 41 9.70 1.61 1.30
CA GLU A 41 10.54 2.23 2.32
C GLU A 41 9.91 3.51 2.87
N MET A 42 9.41 4.36 1.98
CA MET A 42 8.83 5.65 2.37
C MET A 42 7.59 5.48 3.24
N THR A 43 6.88 4.38 3.06
CA THR A 43 5.66 4.14 3.82
C THR A 43 5.89 3.31 5.09
N GLY A 44 7.16 2.98 5.38
CA GLY A 44 7.51 2.38 6.66
C GLY A 44 7.54 0.87 6.70
N PHE A 45 7.52 0.21 5.57
CA PHE A 45 7.66 -1.25 5.55
C PHE A 45 9.14 -1.64 5.63
N GLN A 46 9.41 -2.72 6.35
CA GLN A 46 10.79 -3.16 6.57
C GLN A 46 11.42 -3.78 5.33
N ASN A 47 10.61 -4.42 4.51
CA ASN A 47 11.11 -5.01 3.28
C ASN A 47 10.00 -5.03 2.23
N ILE A 48 10.43 -5.21 1.00
CA ILE A 48 9.49 -5.14 -0.12
C ILE A 48 8.54 -6.33 -0.17
N SER A 49 8.97 -7.49 0.32
CA SER A 49 8.11 -8.68 0.34
C SER A 49 6.91 -8.46 1.25
N ASN A 50 7.16 -7.89 2.42
CA ASN A 50 6.08 -7.58 3.35
C ASN A 50 5.14 -6.53 2.77
N PHE A 51 5.71 -5.52 2.13
CA PHE A 51 4.93 -4.49 1.46
C PHE A 51 4.02 -5.10 0.38
N ASN A 52 4.59 -5.92 -0.49
CA ASN A 52 3.83 -6.52 -1.59
C ASN A 52 2.69 -7.37 -1.06
N ARG A 53 2.95 -8.18 -0.04
CA ARG A 53 1.92 -9.04 0.52
C ARG A 53 0.80 -8.24 1.15
N THR A 54 1.16 -7.23 1.94
CA THR A 54 0.16 -6.41 2.62
C THR A 54 -0.65 -5.61 1.60
N PHE A 55 0.01 -5.07 0.60
CA PHE A 55 -0.67 -4.32 -0.44
C PHE A 55 -1.69 -5.21 -1.15
N LYS A 56 -1.26 -6.41 -1.54
CA LYS A 56 -2.15 -7.34 -2.24
C LYS A 56 -3.34 -7.73 -1.38
N GLN A 57 -3.12 -7.93 -0.07
CA GLN A 57 -4.20 -8.28 0.83
C GLN A 57 -5.26 -7.19 0.95
N LEU A 58 -4.83 -5.93 0.96
CA LEU A 58 -5.75 -4.82 1.22
C LEU A 58 -6.34 -4.26 -0.07
N ILE A 59 -5.57 -4.22 -1.14
CA ILE A 59 -6.00 -3.58 -2.38
C ILE A 59 -6.48 -4.60 -3.41
N GLU A 60 -6.10 -5.87 -3.23
CA GLU A 60 -6.45 -6.99 -4.12
C GLU A 60 -5.75 -6.93 -5.47
N LYS A 61 -4.73 -6.10 -5.57
CA LYS A 61 -3.85 -6.02 -6.73
C LYS A 61 -2.43 -5.86 -6.22
N THR A 62 -1.47 -6.28 -7.04
CA THR A 62 -0.08 -6.01 -6.69
C THR A 62 0.20 -4.52 -6.89
N PRO A 63 1.25 -4.00 -6.22
CA PRO A 63 1.62 -2.60 -6.44
C PRO A 63 1.90 -2.29 -7.90
N LYS A 64 2.51 -3.22 -8.62
CA LYS A 64 2.80 -3.01 -10.04
C LYS A 64 1.52 -2.91 -10.85
N GLU A 65 0.57 -3.80 -10.60
CA GLU A 65 -0.72 -3.77 -11.29
C GLU A 65 -1.44 -2.47 -11.01
N TYR A 66 -1.42 -2.05 -9.76
CA TYR A 66 -2.08 -0.83 -9.36
C TYR A 66 -1.47 0.39 -10.04
N LYS A 67 -0.14 0.43 -10.06
CA LYS A 67 0.58 1.54 -10.71
C LYS A 67 0.25 1.61 -12.19
N ASN A 68 0.17 0.45 -12.85
CA ASN A 68 -0.06 0.41 -14.28
C ASN A 68 -1.44 0.94 -14.69
N GLN A 69 -2.39 0.97 -13.76
CA GLN A 69 -3.70 1.54 -14.05
C GLN A 69 -3.63 3.03 -14.34
N PHE A 70 -2.61 3.70 -13.83
CA PHE A 70 -2.51 5.15 -13.91
C PHE A 70 -1.44 5.63 -14.91
N ASN A 71 -0.85 4.72 -15.65
CA ASN A 71 0.20 5.06 -16.62
C ASN A 71 -0.23 4.79 -18.06
#